data_74640ccc7dab5679e9068d24f34db090
#
_entry.id   74640ccc7dab5679e9068d24f34db090
#
_cell.length_a   1.000
_cell.length_b   1.000
_cell.length_c   1.000
_cell.angle_alpha   90.00
_cell.angle_beta   90.00
_cell.angle_gamma   90.00
#
_symmetry.space_group_name_H-M   'P 1'
#
loop_
_entity.id
_entity.type
_entity.pdbx_description
1 polymer ?
#
loop_
_entity_poly.entity_id
_entity_poly.type
_entity_poly.pdbx_seq_one_letter_code
_entity_poly.pdbx_strand_id
1 'polypeptide(L)'
;MFRYPARIEPDEGGFTVSFRDIPEALTSGGTLEEAREMAADALATAMDFYFEDKRPVPLPSKVRRGETLIELPASLAAKVLLLNEMLAQKVSPAELARRLHTRSQDIQRVIDLGHATKIDTIAAALAALGKRLELSIVPA
;
A
#
# COMPACT_ATOMS: atom_id res chain seq x y z
N MET A 1 8.09 -8.05 -0.05
CA MET A 1 6.81 -8.28 -0.73
C MET A 1 6.24 -6.98 -1.32
N PHE A 2 5.99 -5.97 -0.52
CA PHE A 2 5.50 -4.68 -1.01
C PHE A 2 6.64 -3.69 -1.24
N ARG A 3 7.51 -4.06 -2.16
CA ARG A 3 8.62 -3.23 -2.60
C ARG A 3 8.42 -2.89 -4.07
N TYR A 4 8.17 -1.62 -4.34
CA TYR A 4 7.81 -1.14 -5.68
C TYR A 4 9.03 -0.61 -6.41
N PRO A 5 9.22 -0.99 -7.68
CA PRO A 5 10.31 -0.45 -8.47
C PRO A 5 10.07 1.02 -8.80
N ALA A 6 11.07 1.83 -8.51
CA ALA A 6 11.06 3.26 -8.80
C ALA A 6 12.19 3.61 -9.76
N ARG A 7 11.91 4.55 -10.65
CA ARG A 7 12.92 5.13 -11.53
C ARG A 7 13.32 6.48 -10.95
N ILE A 8 14.60 6.61 -10.62
CA ILE A 8 15.17 7.85 -10.08
C ILE A 8 16.13 8.37 -11.14
N GLU A 9 15.76 9.48 -11.78
CA GLU A 9 16.51 10.04 -12.89
C GLU A 9 17.06 11.42 -12.55
N PRO A 10 18.31 11.71 -12.92
CA PRO A 10 18.88 13.06 -12.79
C PRO A 10 18.02 14.08 -13.56
N ASP A 11 17.83 15.23 -12.95
CA ASP A 11 17.10 16.35 -13.54
C ASP A 11 17.79 17.65 -13.13
N GLU A 12 17.38 18.77 -13.70
CA GLU A 12 17.93 20.07 -13.31
C GLU A 12 17.78 20.31 -11.82
N GLY A 13 18.89 20.44 -11.12
CA GLY A 13 18.89 20.73 -9.69
C GLY A 13 18.61 19.52 -8.78
N GLY A 14 18.54 18.29 -9.31
CA GLY A 14 18.31 17.13 -8.48
C GLY A 14 17.88 15.89 -9.24
N PHE A 15 16.87 15.20 -8.70
CA PHE A 15 16.39 13.93 -9.23
C PHE A 15 14.87 13.92 -9.25
N THR A 16 14.29 13.27 -10.26
CA THR A 16 12.86 12.97 -10.33
C THR A 16 12.63 11.49 -10.07
N VAL A 17 11.50 11.19 -9.42
CA VAL A 17 11.14 9.82 -9.06
C VAL A 17 9.78 9.49 -9.62
N SER A 18 9.67 8.33 -10.28
CA SER A 18 8.41 7.80 -10.78
C SER A 18 8.30 6.31 -10.51
N PHE A 19 7.07 5.81 -10.47
CA PHE A 19 6.77 4.40 -10.25
C PHE A 19 5.88 3.91 -11.41
N ARG A 20 6.34 2.93 -12.16
CA ARG A 20 5.55 2.39 -13.27
C ARG A 20 4.28 1.65 -12.82
N ASP A 21 4.30 1.07 -11.61
CA ASP A 21 3.13 0.36 -11.08
C ASP A 21 2.12 1.32 -10.43
N ILE A 22 2.60 2.44 -9.91
CA ILE A 22 1.79 3.43 -9.18
C ILE A 22 2.05 4.80 -9.82
N PRO A 23 1.41 5.10 -10.97
CA PRO A 23 1.66 6.36 -11.68
C PRO A 23 1.36 7.61 -10.87
N GLU A 24 0.49 7.52 -9.88
CA GLU A 24 0.14 8.62 -9.00
C GLU A 24 1.30 9.04 -8.09
N ALA A 25 2.27 8.16 -7.86
CA ALA A 25 3.43 8.44 -7.03
C ALA A 25 4.52 9.09 -7.89
N LEU A 26 4.55 10.42 -7.89
CA LEU A 26 5.53 11.21 -8.63
C LEU A 26 6.10 12.25 -7.69
N THR A 27 7.43 12.33 -7.61
CA THR A 27 8.10 13.25 -6.70
C THR A 27 9.51 13.59 -7.18
N SER A 28 10.25 14.35 -6.37
CA SER A 28 11.62 14.76 -6.66
C SER A 28 12.39 15.01 -5.38
N GLY A 29 13.71 15.11 -5.49
CA GLY A 29 14.59 15.48 -4.40
C GLY A 29 15.85 16.12 -4.92
N GLY A 30 16.50 16.93 -4.09
CA GLY A 30 17.73 17.64 -4.46
C GLY A 30 18.96 16.73 -4.47
N THR A 31 18.94 15.67 -3.68
CA THR A 31 19.98 14.66 -3.61
C THR A 31 19.40 13.28 -3.84
N LEU A 32 20.23 12.29 -4.11
CA LEU A 32 19.77 10.91 -4.28
C LEU A 32 19.12 10.39 -2.99
N GLU A 33 19.70 10.70 -1.84
CA GLU A 33 19.16 10.32 -0.54
C GLU A 33 17.79 10.94 -0.30
N GLU A 34 17.66 12.24 -0.52
CA GLU A 34 16.37 12.94 -0.41
C GLU A 34 15.33 12.38 -1.38
N ALA A 35 15.74 12.08 -2.61
CA ALA A 35 14.85 11.50 -3.61
C ALA A 35 14.27 10.15 -3.14
N ARG A 36 15.08 9.34 -2.46
CA ARG A 36 14.61 8.06 -1.89
C ARG A 36 13.62 8.26 -0.76
N GLU A 37 13.87 9.24 0.11
CA GLU A 37 12.94 9.57 1.20
C GLU A 37 11.62 10.09 0.63
N MET A 38 11.68 10.98 -0.34
CA MET A 38 10.49 11.51 -1.01
C MET A 38 9.75 10.43 -1.78
N ALA A 39 10.47 9.45 -2.34
CA ALA A 39 9.87 8.31 -3.02
C ALA A 39 9.01 7.47 -2.07
N ALA A 40 9.52 7.20 -0.87
CA ALA A 40 8.77 6.45 0.15
C ALA A 40 7.50 7.20 0.57
N ASP A 41 7.61 8.52 0.78
CA ASP A 41 6.47 9.36 1.14
C ASP A 41 5.42 9.41 0.02
N ALA A 42 5.86 9.59 -1.22
CA ALA A 42 4.98 9.65 -2.38
C ALA A 42 4.25 8.32 -2.61
N LEU A 43 4.97 7.21 -2.43
CA LEU A 43 4.37 5.87 -2.56
C LEU A 43 3.27 5.66 -1.52
N ALA A 44 3.56 5.96 -0.26
CA ALA A 44 2.59 5.82 0.82
C ALA A 44 1.37 6.73 0.60
N THR A 45 1.61 7.99 0.22
CA THR A 45 0.54 8.96 -0.03
C THR A 45 -0.34 8.54 -1.22
N ALA A 46 0.26 7.97 -2.26
CA ALA A 46 -0.49 7.55 -3.44
C ALA A 46 -1.51 6.45 -3.13
N MET A 47 -1.31 5.67 -2.07
CA MET A 47 -2.26 4.65 -1.66
C MET A 47 -3.63 5.24 -1.33
N ASP A 48 -3.67 6.48 -0.82
CA ASP A 48 -4.93 7.15 -0.50
C ASP A 48 -5.86 7.26 -1.71
N PHE A 49 -5.32 7.50 -2.89
CA PHE A 49 -6.12 7.59 -4.11
C PHE A 49 -6.86 6.28 -4.40
N TYR A 50 -6.17 5.17 -4.23
CA TYR A 50 -6.77 3.85 -4.44
C TYR A 50 -7.83 3.54 -3.39
N PHE A 51 -7.57 3.85 -2.14
CA PHE A 51 -8.52 3.59 -1.04
C PHE A 51 -9.77 4.47 -1.18
N GLU A 52 -9.60 5.76 -1.49
CA GLU A 52 -10.72 6.67 -1.69
C GLU A 52 -11.59 6.27 -2.87
N ASP A 53 -10.96 5.90 -3.99
CA ASP A 53 -11.65 5.51 -5.21
C ASP A 53 -12.14 4.06 -5.18
N LYS A 54 -11.81 3.30 -4.15
CA LYS A 54 -12.11 1.87 -4.04
C LYS A 54 -11.61 1.11 -5.28
N ARG A 55 -10.37 1.40 -5.67
CA ARG A 55 -9.67 0.74 -6.76
C ARG A 55 -8.66 -0.26 -6.23
N PRO A 56 -8.49 -1.40 -6.89
CA PRO A 56 -7.43 -2.34 -6.51
C PRO A 56 -6.07 -1.67 -6.63
N VAL A 57 -5.24 -1.83 -5.60
CA VAL A 57 -3.85 -1.36 -5.64
C VAL A 57 -3.04 -2.37 -6.45
N PRO A 58 -2.34 -1.94 -7.52
CA PRO A 58 -1.46 -2.83 -8.27
C PRO A 58 -0.38 -3.42 -7.36
N LEU A 59 -0.15 -4.72 -7.47
CA LEU A 59 0.93 -5.37 -6.74
C LEU A 59 2.27 -5.01 -7.38
N PRO A 60 3.37 -5.03 -6.60
CA PRO A 60 4.68 -4.69 -7.16
C PRO A 60 5.10 -5.62 -8.28
N SER A 61 5.55 -5.02 -9.38
CA SER A 61 6.16 -5.76 -10.47
C SER A 61 7.58 -6.17 -10.11
N LYS A 62 8.16 -7.05 -10.90
CA LYS A 62 9.54 -7.45 -10.77
C LYS A 62 10.45 -6.26 -11.12
N VAL A 63 11.48 -6.03 -10.31
CA VAL A 63 12.43 -4.94 -10.54
C VAL A 63 13.18 -5.15 -11.86
N ARG A 64 13.37 -4.06 -12.60
CA ARG A 64 14.16 -4.02 -13.84
C ARG A 64 15.48 -3.34 -13.59
N ARG A 65 16.40 -3.52 -14.54
CA ARG A 65 17.70 -2.89 -14.48
C ARG A 65 17.55 -1.37 -14.40
N GLY A 66 18.30 -0.76 -13.48
CA GLY A 66 18.29 0.69 -13.27
C GLY A 66 17.15 1.18 -12.37
N GLU A 67 16.29 0.29 -11.89
CA GLU A 67 15.24 0.65 -10.95
C GLU A 67 15.70 0.42 -9.51
N THR A 68 15.19 1.23 -8.59
CA THR A 68 15.43 1.11 -7.15
C THR A 68 14.14 0.63 -6.49
N LEU A 69 14.24 -0.35 -5.59
CA LEU A 69 13.07 -0.83 -4.86
C LEU A 69 12.79 0.08 -3.67
N ILE A 70 11.55 0.54 -3.58
CA ILE A 70 11.05 1.39 -2.49
C ILE A 70 9.99 0.60 -1.74
N GLU A 71 10.15 0.49 -0.42
CA GLU A 71 9.28 -0.32 0.41
C GLU A 71 8.06 0.46 0.89
N LEU A 72 6.89 -0.18 0.78
CA LEU A 72 5.69 0.31 1.42
C LEU A 72 5.71 -0.15 2.89
N PRO A 73 5.44 0.74 3.85
CA PRO A 73 5.41 0.32 5.26
C PRO A 73 4.49 -0.88 5.49
N ALA A 74 4.91 -1.78 6.38
CA ALA A 74 4.19 -3.04 6.63
C ALA A 74 2.72 -2.83 7.02
N SER A 75 2.43 -1.80 7.81
CA SER A 75 1.05 -1.48 8.21
C SER A 75 0.18 -1.10 7.02
N LEU A 76 0.72 -0.33 6.08
CA LEU A 76 0.00 0.03 4.85
C LEU A 76 -0.14 -1.17 3.92
N ALA A 77 0.91 -1.98 3.79
CA ALA A 77 0.88 -3.19 2.99
C ALA A 77 -0.23 -4.14 3.45
N ALA A 78 -0.38 -4.32 4.76
CA ALA A 78 -1.44 -5.15 5.31
C ALA A 78 -2.83 -4.61 4.95
N LYS A 79 -3.03 -3.29 5.01
CA LYS A 79 -4.31 -2.67 4.62
C LYS A 79 -4.56 -2.79 3.12
N VAL A 80 -3.52 -2.71 2.29
CA VAL A 80 -3.63 -2.92 0.84
C VAL A 80 -4.10 -4.35 0.55
N LEU A 81 -3.56 -5.34 1.24
CA LEU A 81 -4.00 -6.74 1.08
C LEU A 81 -5.48 -6.88 1.41
N LEU A 82 -5.93 -6.25 2.49
CA LEU A 82 -7.34 -6.29 2.89
C LEU A 82 -8.23 -5.61 1.87
N LEU A 83 -7.88 -4.39 1.45
CA LEU A 83 -8.66 -3.65 0.47
C LEU A 83 -8.79 -4.43 -0.84
N ASN A 84 -7.68 -4.94 -1.36
CA ASN A 84 -7.69 -5.69 -2.61
C ASN A 84 -8.58 -6.94 -2.50
N GLU A 85 -8.55 -7.62 -1.37
CA GLU A 85 -9.37 -8.81 -1.16
C GLU A 85 -10.86 -8.47 -1.07
N MET A 86 -11.20 -7.38 -0.37
CA MET A 86 -12.58 -6.90 -0.32
C MET A 86 -13.11 -6.57 -1.71
N LEU A 87 -12.30 -5.87 -2.51
CA LEU A 87 -12.68 -5.50 -3.88
C LEU A 87 -12.82 -6.72 -4.78
N ALA A 88 -11.89 -7.68 -4.68
CA ALA A 88 -11.93 -8.90 -5.48
C ALA A 88 -13.17 -9.75 -5.19
N GLN A 89 -13.58 -9.80 -3.92
CA GLN A 89 -14.75 -10.56 -3.51
C GLN A 89 -16.04 -9.74 -3.53
N LYS A 90 -15.95 -8.44 -3.86
CA LYS A 90 -17.09 -7.52 -3.88
C LYS A 90 -17.79 -7.45 -2.52
N VAL A 91 -16.99 -7.45 -1.46
CA VAL A 91 -17.48 -7.33 -0.08
C VAL A 91 -17.35 -5.88 0.36
N SER A 92 -18.50 -5.26 0.69
CA SER A 92 -18.55 -3.89 1.18
C SER A 92 -18.10 -3.81 2.65
N PRO A 93 -17.74 -2.62 3.14
CA PRO A 93 -17.48 -2.44 4.57
C PRO A 93 -18.64 -2.88 5.45
N ALA A 94 -19.87 -2.61 5.03
CA ALA A 94 -21.06 -3.03 5.77
C ALA A 94 -21.18 -4.55 5.85
N GLU A 95 -20.93 -5.25 4.74
CA GLU A 95 -20.97 -6.72 4.73
C GLU A 95 -19.86 -7.32 5.58
N LEU A 96 -18.65 -6.77 5.51
CA LEU A 96 -17.54 -7.24 6.33
C LEU A 96 -17.83 -7.01 7.82
N ALA A 97 -18.40 -5.86 8.17
CA ALA A 97 -18.83 -5.55 9.54
C ALA A 97 -19.85 -6.57 10.05
N ARG A 98 -20.82 -6.93 9.20
CA ARG A 98 -21.82 -7.95 9.54
C ARG A 98 -21.15 -9.30 9.84
N ARG A 99 -20.21 -9.71 9.02
CA ARG A 99 -19.47 -10.99 9.21
C ARG A 99 -18.65 -11.00 10.49
N LEU A 100 -18.13 -9.84 10.90
CA LEU A 100 -17.30 -9.67 12.10
C LEU A 100 -18.12 -9.31 13.35
N HIS A 101 -19.45 -9.19 13.22
CA HIS A 101 -20.33 -8.76 14.30
C HIS A 101 -19.91 -7.40 14.90
N THR A 102 -19.56 -6.46 14.03
CA THR A 102 -19.13 -5.12 14.41
C THR A 102 -19.88 -4.07 13.57
N ARG A 103 -19.54 -2.80 13.75
CA ARG A 103 -20.21 -1.70 13.03
C ARG A 103 -19.42 -1.35 11.77
N SER A 104 -20.12 -0.84 10.75
CA SER A 104 -19.47 -0.34 9.52
C SER A 104 -18.38 0.70 9.82
N GLN A 105 -18.59 1.55 10.83
CA GLN A 105 -17.60 2.55 11.25
C GLN A 105 -16.28 1.93 11.67
N ASP A 106 -16.32 0.76 12.30
CA ASP A 106 -15.11 0.06 12.73
C ASP A 106 -14.32 -0.43 11.52
N ILE A 107 -15.02 -0.91 10.49
CA ILE A 107 -14.37 -1.32 9.24
C ILE A 107 -13.82 -0.12 8.48
N GLN A 108 -14.53 1.01 8.47
CA GLN A 108 -14.02 2.23 7.84
C GLN A 108 -12.68 2.67 8.45
N ARG A 109 -12.50 2.49 9.76
CA ARG A 109 -11.23 2.77 10.42
C ARG A 109 -10.14 1.79 9.99
N VAL A 110 -10.48 0.52 9.85
CA VAL A 110 -9.51 -0.53 9.44
C VAL A 110 -8.96 -0.22 8.05
N ILE A 111 -9.80 0.28 7.14
CA ILE A 111 -9.38 0.62 5.78
C ILE A 111 -8.98 2.09 5.62
N ASP A 112 -8.93 2.85 6.70
CA ASP A 112 -8.41 4.23 6.70
C ASP A 112 -6.90 4.17 6.92
N LEU A 113 -6.13 4.65 5.95
CA LEU A 113 -4.67 4.62 6.01
C LEU A 113 -4.10 5.56 7.07
N GLY A 114 -4.85 6.58 7.45
CA GLY A 114 -4.47 7.50 8.52
C GLY A 114 -4.72 6.97 9.92
N HIS A 115 -5.39 5.82 10.05
CA HIS A 115 -5.72 5.22 11.32
C HIS A 115 -4.81 4.04 11.64
N ALA A 116 -4.14 4.07 12.80
CA ALA A 116 -3.32 2.95 13.25
C ALA A 116 -4.23 1.77 13.64
N THR A 117 -4.04 0.64 12.99
CA THR A 117 -4.84 -0.56 13.20
C THR A 117 -3.94 -1.72 13.63
N LYS A 118 -4.35 -2.45 14.64
CA LYS A 118 -3.61 -3.64 15.07
C LYS A 118 -3.59 -4.68 13.97
N ILE A 119 -2.45 -5.33 13.78
CA ILE A 119 -2.31 -6.36 12.76
C ILE A 119 -3.30 -7.51 12.97
N ASP A 120 -3.62 -7.84 14.21
CA ASP A 120 -4.59 -8.88 14.51
C ASP A 120 -6.00 -8.53 14.04
N THR A 121 -6.36 -7.25 14.05
CA THR A 121 -7.64 -6.77 13.52
C THR A 121 -7.70 -6.98 12.01
N ILE A 122 -6.61 -6.67 11.30
CA ILE A 122 -6.52 -6.90 9.86
C ILE A 122 -6.56 -8.38 9.54
N ALA A 123 -5.86 -9.20 10.32
CA ALA A 123 -5.86 -10.65 10.16
C ALA A 123 -7.27 -11.24 10.35
N ALA A 124 -8.02 -10.75 11.35
CA ALA A 124 -9.39 -11.18 11.58
C ALA A 124 -10.31 -10.79 10.42
N ALA A 125 -10.14 -9.59 9.85
CA ALA A 125 -10.90 -9.15 8.69
C ALA A 125 -10.63 -10.04 7.47
N LEU A 126 -9.37 -10.38 7.23
CA LEU A 126 -8.99 -11.30 6.15
C LEU A 126 -9.56 -12.70 6.39
N ALA A 127 -9.56 -13.18 7.64
CA ALA A 127 -10.16 -14.46 7.97
C ALA A 127 -11.66 -14.49 7.64
N ALA A 128 -12.37 -13.41 7.87
CA ALA A 128 -13.79 -13.27 7.51
C ALA A 128 -14.01 -13.30 5.98
N LEU A 129 -12.95 -13.07 5.20
CA LEU A 129 -12.95 -13.16 3.74
C LEU A 129 -12.41 -14.52 3.26
N GLY A 130 -12.20 -15.47 4.16
CA GLY A 130 -11.68 -16.79 3.83
C GLY A 130 -10.19 -16.81 3.54
N LYS A 131 -9.45 -15.80 3.99
CA LYS A 131 -8.01 -15.67 3.76
C LYS A 131 -7.25 -15.63 5.07
N ARG A 132 -6.02 -16.09 5.04
CA ARG A 132 -5.14 -16.06 6.20
C ARG A 132 -3.95 -15.16 5.90
N LEU A 133 -3.71 -14.21 6.80
CA LEU A 133 -2.52 -13.37 6.71
C LEU A 133 -1.30 -14.21 7.09
N GLU A 134 -0.31 -14.22 6.22
CA GLU A 134 0.94 -14.92 6.44
C GLU A 134 2.09 -13.92 6.50
N LEU A 135 2.97 -14.09 7.47
CA LEU A 135 4.11 -13.22 7.68
C LEU A 135 5.40 -14.02 7.52
N SER A 136 6.38 -13.39 6.92
CA SER A 136 7.70 -13.99 6.77
C SER A 136 8.77 -12.92 6.95
N ILE A 137 9.97 -13.35 7.27
CA ILE A 137 11.14 -12.46 7.30
C ILE A 137 12.13 -12.93 6.24
N VAL A 138 12.74 -11.94 5.59
CA VAL A 138 13.72 -12.16 4.54
C VAL A 138 14.96 -11.30 4.83
N PRO A 139 16.13 -11.62 4.25
CA PRO A 139 17.29 -10.75 4.38
C PRO A 139 16.98 -9.33 3.90
N ALA A 140 17.53 -8.36 4.60
CA ALA A 140 17.28 -6.94 4.30
C ALA A 140 17.86 -6.53 2.94
#